data_8f020b002ba21ca98e135158603184cc
#
_entry.id   8f020b002ba21ca98e135158603184cc
#
_cell.length_a   1.000
_cell.length_b   1.000
_cell.length_c   1.000
_cell.angle_alpha   90.00
_cell.angle_beta   90.00
_cell.angle_gamma   90.00
#
_symmetry.space_group_name_H-M   'P 1'
#
loop_
_entity.id
_entity.type
_entity.pdbx_description
1 polymer ?
#
loop_
_entity_poly.entity_id
_entity_poly.type
_entity_poly.pdbx_seq_one_letter_code
_entity_poly.pdbx_strand_id
1 'polypeptide(L)'
;MEAIIEVESNGNKHAKNGNQIGVMQITPILVADCNEILKQRKSAKRFKLSDRFSVAKSKEMFLLIQSWYNPHNNVEKAIRLWNGGVNYKIKSTQRYYEKVMRAMK
;
A
#
# COMPACT_ATOMS: atom_id res chain seq x y z
N MET A 1 -4.86 -1.02 8.46
CA MET A 1 -4.86 -1.73 7.15
C MET A 1 -6.26 -1.88 6.57
N GLU A 2 -7.22 -2.35 7.35
CA GLU A 2 -8.59 -2.52 6.86
C GLU A 2 -9.25 -1.21 6.42
N ALA A 3 -8.97 -0.11 7.12
CA ALA A 3 -9.49 1.21 6.75
C ALA A 3 -8.94 1.67 5.40
N ILE A 4 -7.68 1.38 5.11
CA ILE A 4 -7.07 1.69 3.81
C ILE A 4 -7.75 0.89 2.72
N ILE A 5 -7.99 -0.41 2.95
CA ILE A 5 -8.70 -1.27 2.00
C ILE A 5 -10.08 -0.71 1.69
N GLU A 6 -10.82 -0.28 2.72
CA GLU A 6 -12.15 0.31 2.53
C GLU A 6 -12.07 1.56 1.64
N VAL A 7 -11.16 2.46 1.93
CA VAL A 7 -11.00 3.72 1.17
C VAL A 7 -10.53 3.45 -0.27
N GLU A 8 -9.59 2.52 -0.46
CA GLU A 8 -9.02 2.24 -1.78
C GLU A 8 -9.99 1.49 -2.70
N SER A 9 -10.71 0.51 -2.20
CA SER A 9 -11.45 -0.41 -3.06
C SER A 9 -12.79 -0.86 -2.50
N ASN A 10 -13.11 -0.47 -1.27
CA ASN A 10 -14.27 -0.99 -0.53
C ASN A 10 -14.24 -2.52 -0.46
N GLY A 11 -13.04 -3.09 -0.36
CA GLY A 11 -12.85 -4.54 -0.23
C GLY A 11 -12.93 -5.33 -1.54
N ASN A 12 -13.00 -4.65 -2.68
CA ASN A 12 -13.12 -5.34 -3.98
C ASN A 12 -11.74 -5.74 -4.51
N LYS A 13 -11.43 -7.04 -4.47
CA LYS A 13 -10.14 -7.56 -4.96
C LYS A 13 -9.96 -7.42 -6.47
N HIS A 14 -11.02 -7.14 -7.20
CA HIS A 14 -10.98 -6.93 -8.65
C HIS A 14 -11.01 -5.44 -9.04
N ALA A 15 -10.95 -4.53 -8.06
CA ALA A 15 -10.96 -3.10 -8.33
C ALA A 15 -9.78 -2.71 -9.23
N LYS A 16 -10.07 -1.85 -10.21
CA LYS A 16 -9.07 -1.42 -11.17
C LYS A 16 -9.28 0.05 -11.53
N ASN A 17 -8.27 0.87 -11.29
CA ASN A 17 -8.25 2.29 -11.64
C ASN A 17 -6.92 2.58 -12.34
N GLY A 18 -6.95 2.60 -13.69
CA GLY A 18 -5.73 2.71 -14.45
C GLY A 18 -4.78 1.55 -14.14
N ASN A 19 -3.59 1.85 -13.65
CA ASN A 19 -2.60 0.84 -13.26
C ASN A 19 -2.69 0.42 -11.79
N GLN A 20 -3.67 0.93 -11.04
CA GLN A 20 -3.91 0.58 -9.64
C GLN A 20 -4.89 -0.59 -9.58
N ILE A 21 -4.49 -1.66 -8.91
CA ILE A 21 -5.25 -2.93 -8.93
C ILE A 21 -5.42 -3.49 -7.52
N GLY A 22 -6.58 -4.06 -7.28
CA GLY A 22 -6.88 -4.90 -6.12
C GLY A 22 -7.35 -4.11 -4.91
N VAL A 23 -7.47 -4.82 -3.78
CA VAL A 23 -8.04 -4.23 -2.55
C VAL A 23 -7.24 -3.04 -2.04
N MET A 24 -5.93 -2.98 -2.31
CA MET A 24 -5.08 -1.88 -1.85
C MET A 24 -4.62 -0.97 -2.99
N GLN A 25 -5.15 -1.17 -4.20
CA GLN A 25 -4.88 -0.32 -5.37
C GLN A 25 -3.38 -0.17 -5.64
N ILE A 26 -2.71 -1.32 -5.80
CA ILE A 26 -1.25 -1.40 -5.96
C ILE A 26 -0.85 -1.18 -7.41
N THR A 27 0.18 -0.36 -7.61
CA THR A 27 0.76 -0.08 -8.94
C THR A 27 1.88 -1.06 -9.27
N PRO A 28 2.23 -1.21 -10.58
CA PRO A 28 3.41 -2.01 -10.93
C PRO A 28 4.71 -1.48 -10.30
N ILE A 29 4.84 -0.16 -10.14
CA ILE A 29 6.02 0.45 -9.52
C ILE A 29 6.15 -0.03 -8.07
N LEU A 30 5.03 -0.13 -7.34
CA LEU A 30 5.07 -0.59 -5.96
C LEU A 30 5.49 -2.07 -5.89
N VAL A 31 5.01 -2.90 -6.80
CA VAL A 31 5.44 -4.31 -6.87
C VAL A 31 6.95 -4.39 -7.08
N ALA A 32 7.48 -3.58 -8.00
CA ALA A 32 8.92 -3.53 -8.27
C ALA A 32 9.70 -3.08 -7.04
N ASP A 33 9.18 -2.08 -6.30
CA ASP A 33 9.80 -1.59 -5.07
C ASP A 33 9.81 -2.68 -3.99
N CYS A 34 8.73 -3.43 -3.85
CA CYS A 34 8.67 -4.57 -2.93
C CYS A 34 9.76 -5.60 -3.27
N ASN A 35 9.91 -5.91 -4.55
CA ASN A 35 10.91 -6.88 -4.99
C ASN A 35 12.33 -6.38 -4.77
N GLU A 36 12.56 -5.08 -4.92
CA GLU A 36 13.86 -4.48 -4.62
C GLU A 36 14.18 -4.57 -3.13
N ILE A 37 13.20 -4.31 -2.26
CA ILE A 37 13.37 -4.47 -0.82
C ILE A 37 13.72 -5.91 -0.46
N LEU A 38 13.02 -6.87 -1.05
CA LEU A 38 13.30 -8.29 -0.81
C LEU A 38 14.71 -8.66 -1.25
N LYS A 39 15.16 -8.13 -2.40
CA LYS A 39 16.51 -8.34 -2.88
C LYS A 39 17.53 -7.77 -1.91
N GLN A 40 17.32 -6.56 -1.42
CA GLN A 40 18.21 -5.91 -0.44
C GLN A 40 18.29 -6.72 0.87
N ARG A 41 17.20 -7.36 1.25
CA ARG A 41 17.14 -8.21 2.44
C ARG A 41 17.62 -9.64 2.17
N LYS A 42 18.12 -9.90 0.97
CA LYS A 42 18.62 -11.21 0.54
C LYS A 42 17.57 -12.32 0.63
N SER A 43 16.31 -11.97 0.39
CA SER A 43 15.22 -12.93 0.32
C SER A 43 15.08 -13.46 -1.10
N ALA A 44 14.78 -14.74 -1.23
CA ALA A 44 14.49 -15.36 -2.53
C ALA A 44 13.07 -15.08 -3.01
N LYS A 45 12.21 -14.57 -2.11
CA LYS A 45 10.80 -14.29 -2.43
C LYS A 45 10.67 -13.15 -3.43
N ARG A 46 9.68 -13.26 -4.32
CA ARG A 46 9.33 -12.18 -5.26
C ARG A 46 7.82 -12.14 -5.44
N PHE A 47 7.30 -10.94 -5.63
CA PHE A 47 5.88 -10.72 -5.97
C PHE A 47 5.72 -10.60 -7.48
N LYS A 48 4.58 -11.07 -7.97
CA LYS A 48 4.16 -10.95 -9.38
C LYS A 48 3.10 -9.87 -9.49
N LEU A 49 2.91 -9.31 -10.68
CA LEU A 49 1.83 -8.34 -10.92
C LEU A 49 0.46 -8.93 -10.61
N SER A 50 0.25 -10.23 -10.89
CA SER A 50 -1.01 -10.90 -10.59
C SER A 50 -1.30 -11.02 -9.09
N ASP A 51 -0.28 -10.91 -8.23
CA ASP A 51 -0.46 -10.95 -6.78
C ASP A 51 -1.29 -9.76 -6.26
N ARG A 52 -1.43 -8.71 -7.07
CA ARG A 52 -2.26 -7.55 -6.71
C ARG A 52 -3.76 -7.91 -6.60
N PHE A 53 -4.18 -9.00 -7.22
CA PHE A 53 -5.54 -9.50 -7.11
C PHE A 53 -5.76 -10.37 -5.86
N SER A 54 -4.70 -10.73 -5.17
CA SER A 54 -4.76 -11.51 -3.93
C SER A 54 -4.83 -10.58 -2.73
N VAL A 55 -5.85 -10.75 -1.88
CA VAL A 55 -5.98 -9.97 -0.65
C VAL A 55 -4.77 -10.21 0.26
N ALA A 56 -4.40 -11.48 0.45
CA ALA A 56 -3.27 -11.84 1.31
C ALA A 56 -1.95 -11.27 0.80
N LYS A 57 -1.68 -11.38 -0.50
CA LYS A 57 -0.44 -10.85 -1.09
C LYS A 57 -0.40 -9.33 -1.06
N SER A 58 -1.55 -8.68 -1.26
CA SER A 58 -1.63 -7.22 -1.18
C SER A 58 -1.30 -6.72 0.22
N LYS A 59 -1.79 -7.41 1.26
CA LYS A 59 -1.47 -7.09 2.65
C LYS A 59 0.01 -7.32 2.95
N GLU A 60 0.60 -8.40 2.41
CA GLU A 60 2.04 -8.65 2.56
C GLU A 60 2.86 -7.52 1.96
N MET A 61 2.49 -7.06 0.77
CA MET A 61 3.20 -5.95 0.11
C MET A 61 3.08 -4.65 0.92
N PHE A 62 1.89 -4.37 1.45
CA PHE A 62 1.70 -3.21 2.32
C PHE A 62 2.63 -3.27 3.53
N LEU A 63 2.64 -4.40 4.23
CA LEU A 63 3.47 -4.57 5.43
C LEU A 63 4.96 -4.47 5.10
N LEU A 64 5.37 -5.00 3.95
CA LEU A 64 6.77 -4.93 3.51
C LEU A 64 7.19 -3.47 3.28
N ILE A 65 6.40 -2.70 2.57
CA ILE A 65 6.66 -1.27 2.33
C ILE A 65 6.74 -0.52 3.66
N GLN A 66 5.79 -0.77 4.56
CA GLN A 66 5.79 -0.10 5.87
C GLN A 66 7.03 -0.47 6.68
N SER A 67 7.45 -1.73 6.65
CA SER A 67 8.63 -2.18 7.40
C SER A 67 9.91 -1.50 6.94
N TRP A 68 9.98 -1.09 5.68
CA TRP A 68 11.16 -0.46 5.09
C TRP A 68 11.14 1.06 5.28
N TYR A 69 10.02 1.71 4.97
CA TYR A 69 9.92 3.17 4.96
C TYR A 69 9.33 3.77 6.24
N ASN A 70 8.68 2.96 7.06
CA ASN A 70 8.00 3.42 8.28
C ASN A 70 8.27 2.47 9.45
N PRO A 71 9.56 2.25 9.81
CA PRO A 71 9.92 1.24 10.82
C PRO A 71 9.39 1.54 12.22
N HIS A 72 9.02 2.78 12.51
CA HIS A 72 8.49 3.16 13.83
C HIS A 72 6.97 3.05 13.92
N ASN A 73 6.31 2.52 12.89
CA ASN A 73 4.86 2.29 12.86
C ASN A 73 4.03 3.54 13.15
N ASN A 74 4.43 4.68 12.61
CA ASN A 74 3.65 5.91 12.74
C ASN A 74 2.41 5.81 11.86
N VAL A 75 1.21 5.91 12.46
CA VAL A 75 -0.07 5.70 11.76
C VAL A 75 -0.29 6.75 10.67
N GLU A 76 -0.09 8.03 10.98
CA GLU A 76 -0.26 9.08 9.99
C GLU A 76 0.69 8.90 8.81
N LYS A 77 1.96 8.60 9.09
CA LYS A 77 2.96 8.35 8.05
C LYS A 77 2.57 7.14 7.20
N ALA A 78 2.07 6.07 7.81
CA ALA A 78 1.65 4.88 7.09
C ALA A 78 0.58 5.21 6.04
N ILE A 79 -0.42 6.00 6.44
CA ILE A 79 -1.53 6.37 5.59
C ILE A 79 -1.08 7.29 4.44
N ARG A 80 -0.33 8.33 4.77
CA ARG A 80 0.13 9.31 3.77
C ARG A 80 1.14 8.70 2.82
N LEU A 81 2.04 7.86 3.33
CA LEU A 81 3.03 7.13 2.53
C LEU A 81 2.34 6.26 1.48
N TRP A 82 1.27 5.56 1.86
CA TRP A 82 0.56 4.66 0.96
C TRP A 82 -0.09 5.42 -0.20
N ASN A 83 -0.66 6.59 0.08
CA ASN A 83 -1.31 7.42 -0.95
C ASN A 83 -0.31 8.21 -1.79
N GLY A 84 0.67 8.85 -1.15
CA GLY A 84 1.54 9.82 -1.80
C GLY A 84 2.96 9.36 -2.09
N GLY A 85 3.33 8.15 -1.65
CA GLY A 85 4.69 7.63 -1.83
C GLY A 85 5.67 8.14 -0.79
N VAL A 86 6.95 7.74 -0.94
CA VAL A 86 8.01 8.06 0.03
C VAL A 86 8.16 9.56 0.25
N ASN A 87 8.00 10.34 -0.81
CA ASN A 87 8.14 11.80 -0.76
C ASN A 87 6.78 12.50 -0.68
N TYR A 88 5.83 11.90 0.02
CA TYR A 88 4.48 12.46 0.13
C TYR A 88 4.49 13.87 0.70
N LYS A 89 3.46 14.66 0.35
CA LYS A 89 3.25 15.99 0.89
C LYS A 89 2.01 16.00 1.79
N ILE A 90 2.08 16.70 2.90
CA ILE A 90 0.98 16.78 3.85
C ILE A 90 -0.29 17.30 3.16
N LYS A 91 -0.16 18.40 2.43
CA LYS A 91 -1.30 19.04 1.78
C LYS A 91 -1.99 18.13 0.76
N SER A 92 -1.22 17.46 -0.11
CA SER A 92 -1.80 16.64 -1.16
C SER A 92 -2.38 15.32 -0.66
N THR A 93 -1.97 14.86 0.54
CA THR A 93 -2.47 13.61 1.13
C THR A 93 -3.50 13.85 2.23
N GLN A 94 -3.85 15.11 2.52
CA GLN A 94 -4.72 15.44 3.65
C GLN A 94 -6.12 14.84 3.52
N ARG A 95 -6.73 14.96 2.35
CA ARG A 95 -8.09 14.44 2.12
C ARG A 95 -8.13 12.92 2.26
N TYR A 96 -7.13 12.24 1.71
CA TYR A 96 -7.02 10.79 1.83
C TYR A 96 -6.83 10.38 3.30
N TYR A 97 -5.94 11.07 4.01
CA TYR A 97 -5.69 10.82 5.43
C TYR A 97 -6.99 10.93 6.23
N GLU A 98 -7.76 11.99 6.01
CA GLU A 98 -9.03 12.19 6.71
C GLU A 98 -10.04 11.09 6.42
N LYS A 99 -10.11 10.63 5.15
CA LYS A 99 -11.00 9.53 4.77
C LYS A 99 -10.63 8.24 5.51
N VAL A 100 -9.34 7.91 5.56
CA VAL A 100 -8.88 6.71 6.24
C VAL A 100 -9.16 6.81 7.75
N MET A 101 -8.90 7.96 8.35
CA MET A 101 -9.15 8.15 9.78
C MET A 101 -10.63 8.00 10.12
N ARG A 102 -11.52 8.48 9.25
CA ARG A 102 -12.96 8.27 9.42
C ARG A 102 -13.34 6.80 9.32
N ALA A 103 -12.73 6.07 8.41
CA ALA A 103 -12.98 4.63 8.24
C ALA A 103 -12.48 3.80 9.42
N MET A 104 -11.53 4.32 10.20
CA MET A 104 -10.99 3.65 11.38
C MET A 104 -11.89 3.76 12.62
N LYS A 105 -12.91 4.60 12.59
CA LYS A 105 -13.78 4.84 13.76
C LYS A 105 -14.90 3.82 13.89
#